data_cc8596a61ff3d17342ec7a95361c6f1c
#
_entry.id   cc8596a61ff3d17342ec7a95361c6f1c
#
_cell.length_a   1.000
_cell.length_b   1.000
_cell.length_c   1.000
_cell.angle_alpha   90.00
_cell.angle_beta   90.00
_cell.angle_gamma   90.00
#
_symmetry.space_group_name_H-M   'P 1'
#
loop_
_entity.id
_entity.type
_entity.pdbx_description
1 polymer ?
#
loop_
_entity_poly.entity_id
_entity_poly.type
_entity_poly.pdbx_seq_one_letter_code
_entity_poly.pdbx_strand_id
1 'polypeptide(L)'
;RIRLEAGDVSGALEVLNQAAALNRASAYALRSAQFREQALVASGLSPETARLLTAMTAGMDEYDFLCQLGHDLLQYGRYYADNGDAETAESIYESVRRLGQQLNMGADFLPEQMAALEVERQATVLMQDLYAALGSAEGVEALTAQALDLIGRIEGIEGFARAIEDFLSATTDVNTWLGWAEALLGAGVKPLFDMFRVGRFNVS
;
A
#
# COMPACT_ATOMS: atom_id res chain seq x y z
N ARG A 1 -17.02 -1.27 -8.70
CA ARG A 1 -17.00 -0.37 -9.84
C ARG A 1 -18.36 -0.31 -10.54
N ILE A 2 -18.95 -1.43 -11.00
CA ILE A 2 -20.29 -1.47 -11.64
C ILE A 2 -21.38 -0.80 -10.78
N ARG A 3 -21.37 -1.00 -9.46
CA ARG A 3 -22.34 -0.34 -8.54
C ARG A 3 -22.10 1.16 -8.45
N LEU A 4 -20.85 1.61 -8.41
CA LEU A 4 -20.52 3.05 -8.44
C LEU A 4 -20.94 3.71 -9.75
N GLU A 5 -20.68 3.06 -10.88
CA GLU A 5 -21.13 3.55 -12.21
C GLU A 5 -22.67 3.62 -12.30
N ALA A 6 -23.38 2.79 -11.55
CA ALA A 6 -24.83 2.81 -11.40
C ALA A 6 -25.33 3.80 -10.32
N GLY A 7 -24.44 4.50 -9.63
CA GLY A 7 -24.79 5.43 -8.53
C GLY A 7 -25.15 4.75 -7.20
N ASP A 8 -24.97 3.43 -7.08
CA ASP A 8 -25.20 2.66 -5.86
C ASP A 8 -23.95 2.71 -4.94
N VAL A 9 -23.73 3.86 -4.32
CA VAL A 9 -22.59 4.11 -3.43
C VAL A 9 -22.66 3.21 -2.20
N SER A 10 -23.82 3.09 -1.57
CA SER A 10 -24.00 2.23 -0.38
C SER A 10 -23.67 0.76 -0.66
N GLY A 11 -24.16 0.22 -1.76
CA GLY A 11 -23.84 -1.14 -2.17
C GLY A 11 -22.38 -1.32 -2.59
N ALA A 12 -21.75 -0.30 -3.12
CA ALA A 12 -20.32 -0.32 -3.41
C ALA A 12 -19.47 -0.37 -2.12
N LEU A 13 -19.83 0.43 -1.10
CA LEU A 13 -19.18 0.44 0.21
C LEU A 13 -19.36 -0.90 0.94
N GLU A 14 -20.56 -1.49 0.88
CA GLU A 14 -20.81 -2.81 1.47
C GLU A 14 -19.90 -3.89 0.87
N VAL A 15 -19.80 -3.95 -0.46
CA VAL A 15 -18.91 -4.88 -1.16
C VAL A 15 -17.45 -4.62 -0.83
N LEU A 16 -17.03 -3.35 -0.72
CA LEU A 16 -15.68 -2.97 -0.34
C LEU A 16 -15.34 -3.48 1.07
N ASN A 17 -16.22 -3.23 2.03
CA ASN A 17 -16.04 -3.68 3.41
C ASN A 17 -16.00 -5.22 3.51
N GLN A 18 -16.82 -5.92 2.72
CA GLN A 18 -16.79 -7.38 2.64
C GLN A 18 -15.48 -7.89 2.01
N ALA A 19 -15.01 -7.28 0.93
CA ALA A 19 -13.75 -7.63 0.28
C ALA A 19 -12.55 -7.40 1.20
N ALA A 20 -12.54 -6.27 1.88
CA ALA A 20 -11.53 -5.92 2.85
C ALA A 20 -11.47 -6.92 4.03
N ALA A 21 -12.61 -7.39 4.52
CA ALA A 21 -12.68 -8.40 5.58
C ALA A 21 -12.13 -9.77 5.16
N LEU A 22 -12.06 -10.07 3.86
CA LEU A 22 -11.59 -11.37 3.37
C LEU A 22 -10.07 -11.54 3.36
N ASN A 23 -9.30 -10.48 3.50
CA ASN A 23 -7.81 -10.45 3.51
C ASN A 23 -7.15 -11.38 2.46
N ARG A 24 -7.75 -11.48 1.26
CA ARG A 24 -7.35 -12.43 0.21
C ARG A 24 -6.44 -11.85 -0.86
N ALA A 25 -6.31 -10.52 -0.95
CA ALA A 25 -5.47 -9.86 -1.94
C ALA A 25 -4.00 -10.31 -1.78
N SER A 26 -3.51 -10.36 -0.54
CA SER A 26 -2.17 -10.85 -0.17
C SER A 26 -1.93 -12.32 -0.61
N ALA A 27 -2.92 -13.19 -0.49
CA ALA A 27 -2.74 -14.60 -0.84
C ALA A 27 -2.56 -14.85 -2.35
N TYR A 28 -3.11 -14.00 -3.21
CA TYR A 28 -2.95 -14.11 -4.64
C TYR A 28 -1.61 -13.52 -5.10
N ALA A 29 -1.24 -12.35 -4.60
CA ALA A 29 0.07 -11.74 -4.85
C ALA A 29 1.21 -12.67 -4.45
N LEU A 30 1.08 -13.35 -3.28
CA LEU A 30 2.04 -14.33 -2.81
C LEU A 30 2.14 -15.56 -3.75
N ARG A 31 1.02 -16.07 -4.24
CA ARG A 31 1.02 -17.19 -5.20
C ARG A 31 1.63 -16.79 -6.54
N SER A 32 1.28 -15.62 -7.06
CA SER A 32 1.85 -15.07 -8.29
C SER A 32 3.36 -14.91 -8.17
N ALA A 33 3.84 -14.38 -7.05
CA ALA A 33 5.25 -14.26 -6.73
C ALA A 33 5.95 -15.63 -6.68
N GLN A 34 5.34 -16.63 -6.02
CA GLN A 34 5.87 -18.00 -5.97
C GLN A 34 5.98 -18.65 -7.35
N PHE A 35 4.97 -18.49 -8.20
CA PHE A 35 5.03 -19.00 -9.59
C PHE A 35 6.14 -18.33 -10.39
N ARG A 36 6.31 -17.01 -10.25
CA ARG A 36 7.39 -16.26 -10.90
C ARG A 36 8.76 -16.71 -10.42
N GLU A 37 8.95 -16.86 -9.12
CA GLU A 37 10.19 -17.40 -8.52
C GLU A 37 10.52 -18.77 -9.09
N GLN A 38 9.55 -19.69 -9.12
CA GLN A 38 9.74 -21.03 -9.68
C GLN A 38 10.13 -21.00 -11.16
N ALA A 39 9.49 -20.13 -11.96
CA ALA A 39 9.80 -19.96 -13.37
C ALA A 39 11.22 -19.43 -13.58
N LEU A 40 11.66 -18.48 -12.77
CA LEU A 40 13.03 -17.94 -12.80
C LEU A 40 14.07 -18.99 -12.40
N VAL A 41 13.81 -19.79 -11.37
CA VAL A 41 14.67 -20.93 -11.00
C VAL A 41 14.73 -21.96 -12.13
N ALA A 42 13.59 -22.27 -12.75
CA ALA A 42 13.56 -23.20 -13.88
C ALA A 42 14.29 -22.66 -15.13
N SER A 43 14.46 -21.35 -15.25
CA SER A 43 15.26 -20.70 -16.31
C SER A 43 16.77 -20.70 -16.01
N GLY A 44 17.20 -21.22 -14.86
CA GLY A 44 18.60 -21.38 -14.48
C GLY A 44 19.15 -20.34 -13.51
N LEU A 45 18.29 -19.46 -12.97
CA LEU A 45 18.70 -18.53 -11.91
C LEU A 45 18.82 -19.26 -10.56
N SER A 46 19.74 -18.78 -9.70
CA SER A 46 19.77 -19.30 -8.32
C SER A 46 18.45 -18.98 -7.60
N PRO A 47 17.99 -19.81 -6.66
CA PRO A 47 16.76 -19.54 -5.90
C PRO A 47 16.76 -18.16 -5.24
N GLU A 48 17.91 -17.71 -4.77
CA GLU A 48 18.12 -16.44 -4.10
C GLU A 48 17.91 -15.28 -5.08
N THR A 49 18.56 -15.35 -6.25
CA THR A 49 18.41 -14.34 -7.31
C THR A 49 16.97 -14.30 -7.84
N ALA A 50 16.35 -15.47 -8.02
CA ALA A 50 14.95 -15.58 -8.44
C ALA A 50 14.01 -14.90 -7.44
N ARG A 51 14.21 -15.08 -6.14
CA ARG A 51 13.46 -14.42 -5.09
C ARG A 51 13.62 -12.91 -5.14
N LEU A 52 14.88 -12.43 -5.21
CA LEU A 52 15.17 -11.01 -5.26
C LEU A 52 14.49 -10.35 -6.46
N LEU A 53 14.63 -10.92 -7.65
CA LEU A 53 13.98 -10.42 -8.85
C LEU A 53 12.45 -10.47 -8.74
N THR A 54 11.90 -11.51 -8.14
CA THR A 54 10.45 -11.61 -7.91
C THR A 54 9.97 -10.51 -6.97
N ALA A 55 10.69 -10.25 -5.86
CA ALA A 55 10.34 -9.19 -4.92
C ALA A 55 10.40 -7.79 -5.56
N MET A 56 11.40 -7.54 -6.42
CA MET A 56 11.56 -6.26 -7.12
C MET A 56 10.54 -6.06 -8.26
N THR A 57 10.01 -7.13 -8.83
CA THR A 57 9.11 -7.10 -10.00
C THR A 57 7.71 -7.63 -9.69
N ALA A 58 7.37 -7.80 -8.42
CA ALA A 58 6.03 -8.19 -8.01
C ALA A 58 5.01 -7.18 -8.56
N GLY A 59 4.06 -7.68 -9.34
CA GLY A 59 3.00 -6.85 -9.90
C GLY A 59 2.03 -6.43 -8.79
N MET A 60 1.52 -5.21 -8.91
CA MET A 60 0.58 -4.62 -7.96
C MET A 60 -0.86 -4.60 -8.51
N ASP A 61 -1.15 -5.32 -9.59
CA ASP A 61 -2.38 -5.17 -10.38
C ASP A 61 -3.67 -5.17 -9.53
N GLU A 62 -3.72 -6.00 -8.49
CA GLU A 62 -4.89 -6.09 -7.60
C GLU A 62 -4.90 -4.99 -6.56
N TYR A 63 -3.73 -4.64 -6.02
CA TYR A 63 -3.56 -3.49 -5.15
C TYR A 63 -3.87 -2.19 -5.88
N ASP A 64 -3.37 -2.03 -7.10
CA ASP A 64 -3.65 -0.87 -7.95
C ASP A 64 -5.15 -0.73 -8.20
N PHE A 65 -5.86 -1.83 -8.47
CA PHE A 65 -7.31 -1.81 -8.62
C PHE A 65 -8.02 -1.36 -7.34
N LEU A 66 -7.63 -1.89 -6.17
CA LEU A 66 -8.25 -1.53 -4.88
C LEU A 66 -7.91 -0.09 -4.47
N CYS A 67 -6.68 0.35 -4.73
CA CYS A 67 -6.29 1.74 -4.50
C CYS A 67 -7.06 2.70 -5.43
N GLN A 68 -7.20 2.35 -6.71
CA GLN A 68 -8.01 3.15 -7.64
C GLN A 68 -9.48 3.21 -7.23
N LEU A 69 -10.05 2.10 -6.75
CA LEU A 69 -11.40 2.10 -6.20
C LEU A 69 -11.51 3.02 -4.97
N GLY A 70 -10.51 3.01 -4.10
CA GLY A 70 -10.42 3.95 -2.98
C GLY A 70 -10.43 5.41 -3.45
N HIS A 71 -9.60 5.75 -4.43
CA HIS A 71 -9.57 7.10 -5.02
C HIS A 71 -10.90 7.50 -5.66
N ASP A 72 -11.53 6.60 -6.42
CA ASP A 72 -12.83 6.86 -7.03
C ASP A 72 -13.89 7.16 -5.94
N LEU A 73 -13.90 6.38 -4.85
CA LEU A 73 -14.79 6.63 -3.70
C LEU A 73 -14.52 7.97 -3.01
N LEU A 74 -13.26 8.37 -2.85
CA LEU A 74 -12.92 9.69 -2.29
C LEU A 74 -13.46 10.84 -3.14
N GLN A 75 -13.53 10.71 -4.47
CA GLN A 75 -14.17 11.70 -5.33
C GLN A 75 -15.70 11.77 -5.07
N TYR A 76 -16.35 10.62 -4.87
CA TYR A 76 -17.76 10.63 -4.47
C TYR A 76 -17.95 11.27 -3.09
N GLY A 77 -17.10 10.98 -2.12
CA GLY A 77 -17.14 11.63 -0.81
C GLY A 77 -17.03 13.15 -0.92
N ARG A 78 -16.12 13.67 -1.75
CA ARG A 78 -16.02 15.12 -2.03
C ARG A 78 -17.30 15.68 -2.62
N TYR A 79 -17.89 15.00 -3.60
CA TYR A 79 -19.16 15.42 -4.18
C TYR A 79 -20.25 15.55 -3.12
N TYR A 80 -20.38 14.61 -2.19
CA TYR A 80 -21.38 14.70 -1.10
C TYR A 80 -21.03 15.82 -0.11
N ALA A 81 -19.77 15.99 0.26
CA ALA A 81 -19.33 17.09 1.12
C ALA A 81 -19.66 18.46 0.51
N ASP A 82 -19.36 18.66 -0.78
CA ASP A 82 -19.63 19.90 -1.52
C ASP A 82 -21.13 20.19 -1.66
N ASN A 83 -21.97 19.16 -1.64
CA ASN A 83 -23.44 19.30 -1.66
C ASN A 83 -24.09 19.36 -0.25
N GLY A 84 -23.28 19.43 0.81
CA GLY A 84 -23.74 19.56 2.18
C GLY A 84 -24.20 18.28 2.86
N ASP A 85 -24.01 17.12 2.23
CA ASP A 85 -24.26 15.80 2.82
C ASP A 85 -23.00 15.29 3.53
N ALA A 86 -22.72 15.89 4.69
CA ALA A 86 -21.55 15.60 5.49
C ALA A 86 -21.55 14.15 6.03
N GLU A 87 -22.72 13.61 6.37
CA GLU A 87 -22.86 12.26 6.92
C GLU A 87 -22.44 11.19 5.90
N THR A 88 -22.95 11.31 4.67
CA THR A 88 -22.56 10.41 3.57
C THR A 88 -21.08 10.56 3.22
N ALA A 89 -20.55 11.79 3.18
CA ALA A 89 -19.14 12.04 2.92
C ALA A 89 -18.24 11.40 3.98
N GLU A 90 -18.55 11.58 5.27
CA GLU A 90 -17.83 10.98 6.38
C GLU A 90 -17.82 9.45 6.31
N SER A 91 -18.98 8.85 6.04
CA SER A 91 -19.12 7.39 5.89
C SER A 91 -18.23 6.84 4.77
N ILE A 92 -18.15 7.55 3.64
CA ILE A 92 -17.30 7.18 2.51
C ILE A 92 -15.82 7.29 2.90
N TYR A 93 -15.41 8.42 3.47
CA TYR A 93 -14.00 8.64 3.86
C TYR A 93 -13.55 7.62 4.90
N GLU A 94 -14.38 7.34 5.92
CA GLU A 94 -14.06 6.32 6.92
C GLU A 94 -13.94 4.92 6.31
N SER A 95 -14.80 4.56 5.35
CA SER A 95 -14.72 3.28 4.65
C SER A 95 -13.44 3.15 3.83
N VAL A 96 -13.02 4.22 3.15
CA VAL A 96 -11.75 4.23 2.39
C VAL A 96 -10.54 4.22 3.32
N ARG A 97 -10.60 4.94 4.45
CA ARG A 97 -9.55 4.90 5.47
C ARG A 97 -9.33 3.47 5.99
N ARG A 98 -10.41 2.78 6.32
CA ARG A 98 -10.35 1.35 6.74
C ARG A 98 -9.82 0.44 5.64
N LEU A 99 -10.18 0.69 4.38
CA LEU A 99 -9.59 -0.03 3.25
C LEU A 99 -8.07 0.14 3.24
N GLY A 100 -7.56 1.37 3.32
CA GLY A 100 -6.12 1.64 3.38
C GLY A 100 -5.43 0.88 4.52
N GLN A 101 -6.00 0.90 5.72
CA GLN A 101 -5.49 0.16 6.88
C GLN A 101 -5.42 -1.35 6.63
N GLN A 102 -6.46 -1.92 6.05
CA GLN A 102 -6.52 -3.35 5.79
C GLN A 102 -5.56 -3.76 4.67
N LEU A 103 -5.45 -2.96 3.61
CA LEU A 103 -4.46 -3.17 2.56
C LEU A 103 -3.04 -3.10 3.13
N ASN A 104 -2.75 -2.12 4.00
CA ASN A 104 -1.45 -1.99 4.65
C ASN A 104 -1.13 -3.20 5.56
N MET A 105 -2.10 -3.72 6.32
CA MET A 105 -1.92 -4.93 7.13
C MET A 105 -1.69 -6.18 6.28
N GLY A 106 -2.25 -6.23 5.07
CA GLY A 106 -2.12 -7.33 4.14
C GLY A 106 -0.98 -7.18 3.14
N ALA A 107 -0.25 -6.06 3.14
CA ALA A 107 0.82 -5.80 2.21
C ALA A 107 2.03 -6.71 2.47
N ASP A 108 2.48 -7.40 1.44
CA ASP A 108 3.68 -8.24 1.48
C ASP A 108 4.93 -7.51 0.93
N PHE A 109 4.73 -6.41 0.17
CA PHE A 109 5.78 -5.66 -0.50
C PHE A 109 5.71 -4.17 -0.17
N LEU A 110 6.86 -3.47 -0.18
CA LEU A 110 6.94 -2.03 0.10
C LEU A 110 6.07 -1.17 -0.83
N PRO A 111 5.99 -1.40 -2.16
CA PRO A 111 5.10 -0.64 -3.02
C PRO A 111 3.62 -0.80 -2.64
N GLU A 112 3.19 -1.99 -2.25
CA GLU A 112 1.84 -2.24 -1.76
C GLU A 112 1.55 -1.46 -0.47
N GLN A 113 2.52 -1.46 0.45
CA GLN A 113 2.43 -0.68 1.69
C GLN A 113 2.33 0.81 1.42
N MET A 114 3.16 1.34 0.52
CA MET A 114 3.12 2.75 0.12
C MET A 114 1.75 3.13 -0.45
N ALA A 115 1.24 2.33 -1.39
CA ALA A 115 -0.06 2.58 -2.00
C ALA A 115 -1.20 2.56 -0.96
N ALA A 116 -1.17 1.59 -0.05
CA ALA A 116 -2.17 1.47 1.02
C ALA A 116 -2.13 2.65 2.00
N LEU A 117 -0.92 3.06 2.43
CA LEU A 117 -0.72 4.22 3.31
C LEU A 117 -1.17 5.52 2.64
N GLU A 118 -0.95 5.67 1.34
CA GLU A 118 -1.38 6.84 0.59
C GLU A 118 -2.91 6.93 0.49
N VAL A 119 -3.61 5.81 0.27
CA VAL A 119 -5.07 5.75 0.32
C VAL A 119 -5.60 6.14 1.70
N GLU A 120 -5.01 5.59 2.78
CA GLU A 120 -5.37 5.93 4.15
C GLU A 120 -5.13 7.42 4.44
N ARG A 121 -3.98 7.96 4.03
CA ARG A 121 -3.62 9.37 4.21
C ARG A 121 -4.61 10.31 3.51
N GLN A 122 -4.95 10.03 2.25
CA GLN A 122 -5.89 10.87 1.51
C GLN A 122 -7.28 10.88 2.14
N ALA A 123 -7.78 9.72 2.58
CA ALA A 123 -9.03 9.64 3.30
C ALA A 123 -9.00 10.44 4.62
N THR A 124 -7.90 10.33 5.37
CA THR A 124 -7.70 11.04 6.64
C THR A 124 -7.68 12.56 6.44
N VAL A 125 -7.00 13.06 5.41
CA VAL A 125 -6.96 14.50 5.08
C VAL A 125 -8.35 15.01 4.70
N LEU A 126 -9.10 14.28 3.88
CA LEU A 126 -10.45 14.68 3.49
C LEU A 126 -11.44 14.68 4.67
N MET A 127 -11.30 13.74 5.62
CA MET A 127 -12.06 13.79 6.87
C MET A 127 -11.67 15.01 7.72
N GLN A 128 -10.39 15.35 7.78
CA GLN A 128 -9.91 16.54 8.48
C GLN A 128 -10.52 17.82 7.88
N ASP A 129 -10.53 17.94 6.54
CA ASP A 129 -11.14 19.07 5.83
C ASP A 129 -12.66 19.15 6.11
N LEU A 130 -13.34 18.00 6.10
CA LEU A 130 -14.76 17.92 6.43
C LEU A 130 -15.04 18.40 7.87
N TYR A 131 -14.28 17.93 8.86
CA TYR A 131 -14.45 18.34 10.25
C TYR A 131 -14.07 19.80 10.48
N ALA A 132 -13.11 20.33 9.74
CA ALA A 132 -12.79 21.75 9.75
C ALA A 132 -13.99 22.59 9.23
N ALA A 133 -14.61 22.16 8.14
CA ALA A 133 -15.80 22.82 7.59
C ALA A 133 -17.00 22.75 8.54
N LEU A 134 -17.14 21.68 9.32
CA LEU A 134 -18.17 21.50 10.36
C LEU A 134 -17.85 22.23 11.68
N GLY A 135 -16.66 22.82 11.82
CA GLY A 135 -16.22 23.50 13.05
C GLY A 135 -15.84 22.57 14.21
N SER A 136 -15.57 21.30 13.95
CA SER A 136 -15.16 20.31 14.96
C SER A 136 -13.65 20.38 15.21
N ALA A 137 -13.22 21.21 16.15
CA ALA A 137 -11.81 21.36 16.49
C ALA A 137 -11.18 20.06 17.01
N GLU A 138 -11.88 19.29 17.85
CA GLU A 138 -11.42 18.01 18.39
C GLU A 138 -11.19 16.97 17.28
N GLY A 139 -12.13 16.88 16.33
CA GLY A 139 -11.98 15.97 15.17
C GLY A 139 -10.78 16.34 14.29
N VAL A 140 -10.57 17.64 14.05
CA VAL A 140 -9.41 18.14 13.30
C VAL A 140 -8.10 17.79 13.99
N GLU A 141 -7.99 18.00 15.31
CA GLU A 141 -6.76 17.72 16.07
C GLU A 141 -6.40 16.23 16.04
N ALA A 142 -7.38 15.34 16.27
CA ALA A 142 -7.19 13.89 16.25
C ALA A 142 -6.72 13.41 14.88
N LEU A 143 -7.32 13.89 13.79
CA LEU A 143 -6.96 13.50 12.43
C LEU A 143 -5.63 14.12 11.97
N THR A 144 -5.27 15.31 12.48
CA THR A 144 -3.96 15.93 12.20
C THR A 144 -2.82 15.06 12.70
N ALA A 145 -2.91 14.58 13.94
CA ALA A 145 -1.89 13.69 14.51
C ALA A 145 -1.75 12.40 13.67
N GLN A 146 -2.88 11.81 13.26
CA GLN A 146 -2.89 10.61 12.42
C GLN A 146 -2.30 10.88 11.02
N ALA A 147 -2.64 12.00 10.39
CA ALA A 147 -2.11 12.36 9.08
C ALA A 147 -0.58 12.55 9.11
N LEU A 148 -0.05 13.17 10.17
CA LEU A 148 1.39 13.36 10.36
C LEU A 148 2.12 12.02 10.57
N ASP A 149 1.55 11.07 11.32
CA ASP A 149 2.09 9.72 11.46
C ASP A 149 2.18 9.00 10.10
N LEU A 150 1.10 9.06 9.32
CA LEU A 150 1.05 8.45 7.99
C LEU A 150 2.09 9.07 7.05
N ILE A 151 2.26 10.39 7.05
CA ILE A 151 3.28 11.10 6.27
C ILE A 151 4.67 10.61 6.68
N GLY A 152 4.99 10.57 7.97
CA GLY A 152 6.27 10.10 8.45
C GLY A 152 6.59 8.65 8.04
N ARG A 153 5.59 7.79 8.03
CA ARG A 153 5.74 6.39 7.56
C ARG A 153 6.00 6.31 6.06
N ILE A 154 5.29 7.09 5.25
CA ILE A 154 5.49 7.16 3.79
C ILE A 154 6.90 7.69 3.48
N GLU A 155 7.31 8.79 4.10
CA GLU A 155 8.64 9.37 3.94
C GLU A 155 9.75 8.40 4.34
N GLY A 156 9.55 7.61 5.38
CA GLY A 156 10.46 6.55 5.81
C GLY A 156 10.66 5.49 4.74
N ILE A 157 9.57 5.02 4.12
CA ILE A 157 9.61 4.03 3.03
C ILE A 157 10.28 4.62 1.78
N GLU A 158 9.93 5.85 1.40
CA GLU A 158 10.56 6.54 0.25
C GLU A 158 12.05 6.79 0.46
N GLY A 159 12.44 7.18 1.66
CA GLY A 159 13.85 7.36 2.03
C GLY A 159 14.64 6.06 1.90
N PHE A 160 14.05 4.95 2.33
CA PHE A 160 14.64 3.64 2.19
C PHE A 160 14.74 3.20 0.72
N ALA A 161 13.68 3.37 -0.08
CA ALA A 161 13.68 3.05 -1.51
C ALA A 161 14.77 3.84 -2.26
N ARG A 162 14.89 5.14 -1.99
CA ARG A 162 15.96 5.99 -2.56
C ARG A 162 17.35 5.52 -2.17
N ALA A 163 17.57 5.17 -0.92
CA ALA A 163 18.87 4.64 -0.47
C ALA A 163 19.26 3.35 -1.21
N ILE A 164 18.29 2.48 -1.51
CA ILE A 164 18.51 1.29 -2.33
C ILE A 164 18.83 1.67 -3.78
N GLU A 165 18.08 2.60 -4.39
CA GLU A 165 18.33 3.07 -5.76
C GLU A 165 19.71 3.70 -5.89
N ASP A 166 20.09 4.56 -4.95
CA ASP A 166 21.40 5.19 -4.91
C ASP A 166 22.52 4.15 -4.81
N PHE A 167 22.33 3.15 -3.94
CA PHE A 167 23.27 2.05 -3.81
C PHE A 167 23.40 1.23 -5.11
N LEU A 168 22.27 0.84 -5.71
CA LEU A 168 22.24 0.08 -6.96
C LEU A 168 22.87 0.87 -8.11
N SER A 169 22.62 2.18 -8.18
CA SER A 169 23.17 3.09 -9.20
C SER A 169 24.68 3.31 -9.04
N ALA A 170 25.18 3.29 -7.82
CA ALA A 170 26.63 3.40 -7.54
C ALA A 170 27.38 2.11 -7.89
N THR A 171 26.67 1.00 -8.04
CA THR A 171 27.24 -0.32 -8.33
C THR A 171 27.11 -0.62 -9.83
N THR A 172 28.11 -0.18 -10.61
CA THR A 172 28.10 -0.27 -12.09
C THR A 172 28.44 -1.65 -12.65
N ASP A 173 28.90 -2.58 -11.82
CA ASP A 173 29.29 -3.93 -12.24
C ASP A 173 28.24 -4.96 -11.79
N VAL A 174 27.62 -5.61 -12.78
CA VAL A 174 26.62 -6.67 -12.55
C VAL A 174 27.18 -7.82 -11.70
N ASN A 175 28.47 -8.16 -11.83
CA ASN A 175 29.09 -9.19 -11.03
C ASN A 175 29.27 -8.75 -9.57
N THR A 176 29.60 -7.49 -9.34
CA THR A 176 29.63 -6.89 -8.00
C THR A 176 28.24 -6.86 -7.39
N TRP A 177 27.22 -6.56 -8.20
CA TRP A 177 25.82 -6.58 -7.77
C TRP A 177 25.35 -7.99 -7.41
N LEU A 178 25.67 -9.00 -8.24
CA LEU A 178 25.38 -10.41 -7.96
C LEU A 178 26.17 -10.90 -6.76
N GLY A 179 27.46 -10.58 -6.66
CA GLY A 179 28.29 -10.93 -5.52
C GLY A 179 27.83 -10.26 -4.22
N TRP A 180 27.32 -9.06 -4.29
CA TRP A 180 26.70 -8.37 -3.15
C TRP A 180 25.36 -9.00 -2.78
N ALA A 181 24.50 -9.31 -3.76
CA ALA A 181 23.26 -10.02 -3.54
C ALA A 181 23.53 -11.40 -2.91
N GLU A 182 24.55 -12.13 -3.41
CA GLU A 182 24.99 -13.40 -2.83
C GLU A 182 25.59 -13.23 -1.43
N ALA A 183 26.40 -12.20 -1.18
CA ALA A 183 26.98 -11.94 0.14
C ALA A 183 25.92 -11.52 1.16
N LEU A 184 24.98 -10.69 0.75
CA LEU A 184 23.82 -10.34 1.55
C LEU A 184 22.94 -11.55 1.81
N LEU A 185 22.73 -12.41 0.85
CA LEU A 185 21.95 -13.63 0.95
C LEU A 185 22.70 -14.72 1.75
N GLY A 186 24.03 -14.81 1.58
CA GLY A 186 24.90 -15.72 2.33
C GLY A 186 25.13 -15.33 3.78
N ALA A 187 25.03 -14.05 4.12
CA ALA A 187 25.06 -13.55 5.50
C ALA A 187 23.76 -13.80 6.28
N GLY A 188 22.87 -14.64 5.73
CA GLY A 188 21.57 -14.90 6.36
C GLY A 188 20.60 -13.73 6.22
N VAL A 189 20.64 -13.04 5.09
CA VAL A 189 19.79 -11.89 4.78
C VAL A 189 18.33 -12.27 4.49
N LYS A 190 17.82 -13.17 5.26
CA LYS A 190 16.42 -13.17 5.67
C LYS A 190 15.95 -11.77 6.10
N PRO A 191 16.81 -10.91 6.75
CA PRO A 191 16.43 -9.52 7.01
C PRO A 191 16.14 -8.67 5.78
N LEU A 192 16.86 -8.76 4.67
CA LEU A 192 16.59 -7.95 3.49
C LEU A 192 15.30 -8.40 2.79
N PHE A 193 15.04 -9.68 2.80
CA PHE A 193 13.77 -10.24 2.34
C PHE A 193 12.61 -9.86 3.26
N ASP A 194 12.85 -9.92 4.57
CA ASP A 194 11.93 -9.44 5.59
C ASP A 194 11.82 -7.90 5.53
N MET A 195 12.80 -7.19 4.93
CA MET A 195 12.75 -5.76 4.66
C MET A 195 11.85 -5.40 3.46
N PHE A 196 11.83 -6.20 2.42
CA PHE A 196 10.88 -6.06 1.30
C PHE A 196 9.51 -6.66 1.63
N ARG A 197 9.43 -7.49 2.67
CA ARG A 197 8.21 -8.09 3.18
C ARG A 197 7.75 -7.30 4.39
N VAL A 198 6.74 -6.49 4.18
CA VAL A 198 6.25 -5.42 5.05
C VAL A 198 5.87 -5.82 6.48
N GLY A 199 5.73 -7.07 6.80
CA GLY A 199 5.27 -7.47 8.13
C GLY A 199 6.16 -7.12 9.33
N ARG A 200 7.33 -6.42 9.15
CA ARG A 200 8.31 -6.25 10.22
C ARG A 200 9.04 -4.92 10.28
N PHE A 201 8.65 -3.92 9.52
CA PHE A 201 9.10 -2.56 9.75
C PHE A 201 8.28 -1.90 10.85
N ASN A 202 8.65 -2.17 12.10
CA ASN A 202 8.48 -1.18 13.13
C ASN A 202 9.63 -0.17 12.94
N VAL A 203 9.35 0.90 12.22
CA VAL A 203 10.18 2.10 12.30
C VAL A 203 9.84 2.73 13.65
N SER A 204 10.64 2.38 14.68
CA SER A 204 10.67 3.12 15.95
C SER A 204 11.41 4.42 15.76
#